data_192142a3c8f09cd273bd040ef0e871a0
#
_entry.id   192142a3c8f09cd273bd040ef0e871a0
#
_cell.length_a   1.000
_cell.length_b   1.000
_cell.length_c   1.000
_cell.angle_alpha   90.00
_cell.angle_beta   90.00
_cell.angle_gamma   90.00
#
_symmetry.space_group_name_H-M   'P 1'
#
loop_
_entity.id
_entity.type
_entity.pdbx_description
1 polymer ?
#
loop_
_entity_poly.entity_id
_entity_poly.type
_entity_poly.pdbx_seq_one_letter_code
_entity_poly.pdbx_strand_id
1 'polypeptide(L)'
;AISAAEQAVRDAQDAVSRAQAELAGANATLADAQSKLVAAQSAKDSADAVLAAAQQNKDAADAKAAAASAAYVQAKADLAAAEAGASGPEYDAAKQKVADAEAALAAARAVQSQCESELEQVQSAAATAQTELNDAQASLSAKQQAALDAASGVNDAQSALDAANSDLDAAKQANAD
;
A
#
# COMPACT_ATOMS: atom_id res chain seq x y z
N ALA A 1 -14.16 59.26 11.58
CA ALA A 1 -13.00 58.72 10.89
C ALA A 1 -12.26 57.68 11.78
N ILE A 2 -11.81 58.07 12.96
CA ILE A 2 -11.05 57.17 13.88
C ILE A 2 -11.85 55.89 14.23
N SER A 3 -13.11 56.00 14.64
CA SER A 3 -13.96 54.87 15.02
C SER A 3 -14.12 53.80 13.90
N ALA A 4 -14.18 54.22 12.64
CA ALA A 4 -14.26 53.33 11.50
C ALA A 4 -12.91 52.61 11.25
N ALA A 5 -11.79 53.33 11.43
CA ALA A 5 -10.47 52.77 11.32
C ALA A 5 -10.15 51.76 12.46
N GLU A 6 -10.58 52.06 13.68
CA GLU A 6 -10.50 51.12 14.80
C GLU A 6 -11.33 49.86 14.58
N GLN A 7 -12.49 49.97 13.96
CA GLN A 7 -13.30 48.81 13.59
C GLN A 7 -12.58 47.96 12.52
N ALA A 8 -11.99 48.60 11.49
CA ALA A 8 -11.24 47.89 10.47
C ALA A 8 -10.04 47.09 11.03
N VAL A 9 -9.37 47.66 12.03
CA VAL A 9 -8.27 46.93 12.73
C VAL A 9 -8.82 45.72 13.48
N ARG A 10 -9.96 45.85 14.19
CA ARG A 10 -10.57 44.68 14.87
C ARG A 10 -10.99 43.60 13.86
N ASP A 11 -11.62 43.99 12.78
CA ASP A 11 -12.06 43.04 11.72
C ASP A 11 -10.87 42.33 11.08
N ALA A 12 -9.76 43.04 10.87
CA ALA A 12 -8.52 42.45 10.35
C ALA A 12 -7.83 41.52 11.39
N GLN A 13 -7.85 41.86 12.67
CA GLN A 13 -7.35 40.98 13.75
C GLN A 13 -8.15 39.67 13.83
N ASP A 14 -9.48 39.76 13.68
CA ASP A 14 -10.35 38.58 13.63
C ASP A 14 -10.08 37.73 12.39
N ALA A 15 -9.77 38.37 11.24
CA ALA A 15 -9.37 37.65 10.04
C ALA A 15 -8.05 36.90 10.19
N VAL A 16 -7.04 37.53 10.81
CA VAL A 16 -5.76 36.84 11.14
C VAL A 16 -6.01 35.66 12.04
N SER A 17 -6.82 35.81 13.09
CA SER A 17 -7.12 34.72 14.04
C SER A 17 -7.82 33.56 13.34
N ARG A 18 -8.74 33.80 12.43
CA ARG A 18 -9.41 32.77 11.63
C ARG A 18 -8.43 32.06 10.68
N ALA A 19 -7.62 32.82 9.95
CA ALA A 19 -6.62 32.26 9.03
C ALA A 19 -5.58 31.38 9.78
N GLN A 20 -5.16 31.79 10.97
CA GLN A 20 -4.28 30.98 11.83
C GLN A 20 -4.96 29.68 12.29
N ALA A 21 -6.23 29.72 12.64
CA ALA A 21 -6.99 28.51 12.99
C ALA A 21 -7.14 27.56 11.78
N GLU A 22 -7.38 28.10 10.59
CA GLU A 22 -7.44 27.31 9.33
C GLU A 22 -6.08 26.66 9.04
N LEU A 23 -4.98 27.38 9.18
CA LEU A 23 -3.63 26.83 9.02
C LEU A 23 -3.34 25.73 10.05
N ALA A 24 -3.73 25.91 11.29
CA ALA A 24 -3.57 24.87 12.32
C ALA A 24 -4.36 23.60 11.98
N GLY A 25 -5.60 23.75 11.49
CA GLY A 25 -6.43 22.66 11.01
C GLY A 25 -5.82 21.95 9.79
N ALA A 26 -5.32 22.71 8.81
CA ALA A 26 -4.65 22.16 7.64
C ALA A 26 -3.39 21.38 8.02
N ASN A 27 -2.57 21.90 8.92
CA ASN A 27 -1.37 21.20 9.42
C ASN A 27 -1.73 19.91 10.18
N ALA A 28 -2.81 19.90 10.96
CA ALA A 28 -3.28 18.67 11.62
C ALA A 28 -3.71 17.59 10.62
N THR A 29 -4.44 17.97 9.56
CA THR A 29 -4.84 17.03 8.50
C THR A 29 -3.65 16.55 7.67
N LEU A 30 -2.63 17.38 7.49
CA LEU A 30 -1.38 17.01 6.83
C LEU A 30 -0.61 15.96 7.65
N ALA A 31 -0.51 16.14 8.97
CA ALA A 31 0.14 15.17 9.86
C ALA A 31 -0.60 13.81 9.85
N ASP A 32 -1.94 13.81 9.83
CA ASP A 32 -2.73 12.59 9.68
C ASP A 32 -2.46 11.88 8.33
N ALA A 33 -2.41 12.65 7.23
CA ALA A 33 -2.11 12.11 5.91
C ALA A 33 -0.68 11.52 5.84
N GLN A 34 0.30 12.14 6.48
CA GLN A 34 1.67 11.60 6.60
C GLN A 34 1.69 10.27 7.35
N SER A 35 0.94 10.18 8.45
CA SER A 35 0.83 8.93 9.22
C SER A 35 0.18 7.81 8.42
N LYS A 36 -0.86 8.12 7.66
CA LYS A 36 -1.52 7.18 6.75
C LYS A 36 -0.60 6.70 5.63
N LEU A 37 0.22 7.58 5.07
CA LEU A 37 1.20 7.20 4.06
C LEU A 37 2.23 6.21 4.61
N VAL A 38 2.75 6.45 5.81
CA VAL A 38 3.71 5.53 6.47
C VAL A 38 3.05 4.16 6.71
N ALA A 39 1.80 4.14 7.17
CA ALA A 39 1.06 2.89 7.37
C ALA A 39 0.83 2.13 6.05
N ALA A 40 0.43 2.82 4.99
CA ALA A 40 0.22 2.23 3.66
C ALA A 40 1.54 1.70 3.07
N GLN A 41 2.66 2.39 3.25
CA GLN A 41 3.97 1.91 2.82
C GLN A 41 4.36 0.62 3.56
N SER A 42 4.17 0.57 4.88
CA SER A 42 4.44 -0.63 5.67
C SER A 42 3.55 -1.82 5.28
N ALA A 43 2.27 -1.56 4.98
CA ALA A 43 1.35 -2.58 4.49
C ALA A 43 1.79 -3.14 3.13
N LYS A 44 2.21 -2.26 2.22
CA LYS A 44 2.75 -2.66 0.91
C LYS A 44 4.02 -3.51 1.06
N ASP A 45 4.98 -3.07 1.87
CA ASP A 45 6.23 -3.81 2.08
C ASP A 45 5.95 -5.21 2.66
N SER A 46 4.97 -5.32 3.56
CA SER A 46 4.52 -6.60 4.11
C SER A 46 3.86 -7.49 3.04
N ALA A 47 3.02 -6.91 2.20
CA ALA A 47 2.36 -7.63 1.10
C ALA A 47 3.39 -8.13 0.07
N ASP A 48 4.39 -7.33 -0.28
CA ASP A 48 5.46 -7.71 -1.19
C ASP A 48 6.31 -8.88 -0.62
N ALA A 49 6.59 -8.88 0.68
CA ALA A 49 7.30 -9.97 1.34
C ALA A 49 6.49 -11.28 1.30
N VAL A 50 5.18 -11.21 1.55
CA VAL A 50 4.28 -12.38 1.46
C VAL A 50 4.20 -12.88 0.02
N LEU A 51 4.14 -11.99 -0.96
CA LEU A 51 4.12 -12.34 -2.39
C LEU A 51 5.40 -13.07 -2.79
N ALA A 52 6.57 -12.59 -2.35
CA ALA A 52 7.85 -13.26 -2.62
C ALA A 52 7.89 -14.67 -2.01
N ALA A 53 7.38 -14.84 -0.79
CA ALA A 53 7.30 -16.15 -0.14
C ALA A 53 6.33 -17.10 -0.87
N ALA A 54 5.18 -16.62 -1.30
CA ALA A 54 4.20 -17.41 -2.08
C ALA A 54 4.79 -17.86 -3.42
N GLN A 55 5.55 -16.99 -4.10
CA GLN A 55 6.25 -17.36 -5.33
C GLN A 55 7.29 -18.46 -5.10
N GLN A 56 8.09 -18.36 -4.05
CA GLN A 56 9.05 -19.41 -3.68
C GLN A 56 8.37 -20.75 -3.37
N ASN A 57 7.23 -20.72 -2.68
CA ASN A 57 6.45 -21.92 -2.39
C ASN A 57 5.91 -22.56 -3.67
N LYS A 58 5.42 -21.75 -4.61
CA LYS A 58 4.98 -22.24 -5.91
C LYS A 58 6.14 -22.88 -6.68
N ASP A 59 7.28 -22.23 -6.77
CA ASP A 59 8.46 -22.76 -7.48
C ASP A 59 8.92 -24.09 -6.87
N ALA A 60 8.88 -24.22 -5.54
CA ALA A 60 9.19 -25.48 -4.86
C ALA A 60 8.15 -26.56 -5.13
N ALA A 61 6.88 -26.22 -5.19
CA ALA A 61 5.80 -27.16 -5.54
C ALA A 61 5.92 -27.64 -6.99
N ASP A 62 6.23 -26.75 -7.93
CA ASP A 62 6.48 -27.08 -9.34
C ASP A 62 7.66 -28.05 -9.48
N ALA A 63 8.76 -27.80 -8.78
CA ALA A 63 9.91 -28.70 -8.79
C ALA A 63 9.57 -30.10 -8.22
N LYS A 64 8.78 -30.17 -7.15
CA LYS A 64 8.31 -31.45 -6.59
C LYS A 64 7.38 -32.19 -7.55
N ALA A 65 6.47 -31.50 -8.21
CA ALA A 65 5.56 -32.10 -9.19
C ALA A 65 6.34 -32.63 -10.41
N ALA A 66 7.35 -31.90 -10.88
CA ALA A 66 8.24 -32.33 -11.94
C ALA A 66 9.03 -33.58 -11.56
N ALA A 67 9.61 -33.60 -10.34
CA ALA A 67 10.34 -34.76 -9.83
C ALA A 67 9.44 -36.00 -9.67
N ALA A 68 8.23 -35.83 -9.13
CA ALA A 68 7.25 -36.91 -9.00
C ALA A 68 6.80 -37.43 -10.37
N SER A 69 6.64 -36.56 -11.36
CA SER A 69 6.32 -36.94 -12.74
C SER A 69 7.45 -37.78 -13.37
N ALA A 70 8.70 -37.38 -13.18
CA ALA A 70 9.86 -38.16 -13.66
C ALA A 70 9.95 -39.53 -12.99
N ALA A 71 9.72 -39.59 -11.68
CA ALA A 71 9.71 -40.85 -10.94
C ALA A 71 8.60 -41.80 -11.41
N TYR A 72 7.42 -41.28 -11.71
CA TYR A 72 6.30 -42.05 -12.26
C TYR A 72 6.63 -42.60 -13.64
N VAL A 73 7.23 -41.80 -14.52
CA VAL A 73 7.68 -42.25 -15.84
C VAL A 73 8.71 -43.35 -15.74
N GLN A 74 9.69 -43.21 -14.81
CA GLN A 74 10.71 -44.26 -14.57
C GLN A 74 10.08 -45.53 -14.01
N ALA A 75 9.19 -45.45 -13.04
CA ALA A 75 8.50 -46.61 -12.48
C ALA A 75 7.71 -47.38 -13.55
N LYS A 76 7.08 -46.70 -14.50
CA LYS A 76 6.41 -47.33 -15.65
C LYS A 76 7.38 -48.01 -16.60
N ALA A 77 8.54 -47.43 -16.85
CA ALA A 77 9.58 -48.05 -17.67
C ALA A 77 10.12 -49.33 -17.00
N ASP A 78 10.35 -49.28 -15.67
CA ASP A 78 10.80 -50.43 -14.87
C ASP A 78 9.74 -51.56 -14.89
N LEU A 79 8.46 -51.24 -14.80
CA LEU A 79 7.37 -52.20 -14.91
C LEU A 79 7.34 -52.87 -16.28
N ALA A 80 7.47 -52.07 -17.36
CA ALA A 80 7.51 -52.64 -18.74
C ALA A 80 8.69 -53.57 -18.96
N ALA A 81 9.86 -53.28 -18.34
CA ALA A 81 11.01 -54.16 -18.38
C ALA A 81 10.78 -55.45 -17.57
N ALA A 82 10.10 -55.39 -16.43
CA ALA A 82 9.73 -56.55 -15.62
C ALA A 82 8.68 -57.42 -16.30
N GLU A 83 7.74 -56.86 -17.05
CA GLU A 83 6.77 -57.61 -17.88
C GLU A 83 7.44 -58.45 -18.97
N ALA A 84 8.53 -57.95 -19.56
CA ALA A 84 9.31 -58.70 -20.56
C ALA A 84 10.08 -59.88 -19.98
N GLY A 85 10.33 -59.92 -18.68
CA GLY A 85 11.09 -60.98 -17.97
C GLY A 85 10.26 -62.12 -17.36
N ALA A 86 8.91 -62.07 -17.46
CA ALA A 86 7.94 -63.00 -16.93
C ALA A 86 7.69 -62.99 -15.39
N SER A 87 6.47 -63.33 -15.01
CA SER A 87 5.82 -63.40 -13.69
C SER A 87 6.71 -63.82 -12.51
N GLY A 88 6.72 -62.96 -11.45
CA GLY A 88 7.40 -63.28 -10.20
C GLY A 88 7.35 -62.08 -9.25
N PRO A 89 7.95 -62.17 -8.07
CA PRO A 89 7.94 -61.12 -7.04
C PRO A 89 8.53 -59.80 -7.55
N GLU A 90 9.39 -59.78 -8.54
CA GLU A 90 9.95 -58.57 -9.18
C GLU A 90 8.86 -57.77 -9.94
N TYR A 91 7.97 -58.45 -10.63
CA TYR A 91 6.84 -57.82 -11.31
C TYR A 91 5.84 -57.19 -10.34
N ASP A 92 5.52 -57.88 -9.23
CA ASP A 92 4.64 -57.36 -8.21
C ASP A 92 5.26 -56.13 -7.51
N ALA A 93 6.57 -56.19 -7.25
CA ALA A 93 7.29 -55.04 -6.72
C ALA A 93 7.32 -53.84 -7.68
N ALA A 94 7.46 -54.05 -8.98
CA ALA A 94 7.40 -53.00 -9.99
C ALA A 94 5.98 -52.37 -10.09
N LYS A 95 4.93 -53.17 -10.01
CA LYS A 95 3.55 -52.68 -9.93
C LYS A 95 3.33 -51.80 -8.72
N GLN A 96 3.82 -52.19 -7.55
CA GLN A 96 3.70 -51.40 -6.33
C GLN A 96 4.42 -50.07 -6.48
N LYS A 97 5.65 -50.05 -7.06
CA LYS A 97 6.38 -48.82 -7.33
C LYS A 97 5.60 -47.84 -8.23
N VAL A 98 4.90 -48.36 -9.25
CA VAL A 98 4.05 -47.51 -10.12
C VAL A 98 2.89 -46.90 -9.31
N ALA A 99 2.22 -47.71 -8.50
CA ALA A 99 1.10 -47.22 -7.66
C ALA A 99 1.56 -46.15 -6.66
N ASP A 100 2.72 -46.38 -6.02
CA ASP A 100 3.31 -45.42 -5.08
C ASP A 100 3.73 -44.12 -5.77
N ALA A 101 4.34 -44.20 -6.95
CA ALA A 101 4.75 -43.05 -7.74
C ALA A 101 3.53 -42.27 -8.31
N GLU A 102 2.46 -42.96 -8.66
CA GLU A 102 1.20 -42.34 -9.08
C GLU A 102 0.56 -41.56 -7.93
N ALA A 103 0.50 -42.15 -6.75
CA ALA A 103 0.00 -41.47 -5.55
C ALA A 103 0.85 -40.24 -5.18
N ALA A 104 2.19 -40.38 -5.25
CA ALA A 104 3.11 -39.26 -5.02
C ALA A 104 2.92 -38.13 -6.05
N LEU A 105 2.72 -38.44 -7.32
CA LEU A 105 2.45 -37.45 -8.38
C LEU A 105 1.12 -36.75 -8.14
N ALA A 106 0.08 -37.49 -7.77
CA ALA A 106 -1.25 -36.90 -7.46
C ALA A 106 -1.14 -35.94 -6.26
N ALA A 107 -0.44 -36.34 -5.20
CA ALA A 107 -0.20 -35.49 -4.05
C ALA A 107 0.62 -34.22 -4.40
N ALA A 108 1.66 -34.35 -5.19
CA ALA A 108 2.49 -33.22 -5.62
C ALA A 108 1.68 -32.21 -6.48
N ARG A 109 0.82 -32.70 -7.38
CA ARG A 109 -0.06 -31.86 -8.20
C ARG A 109 -1.13 -31.14 -7.35
N ALA A 110 -1.64 -31.80 -6.31
CA ALA A 110 -2.58 -31.15 -5.40
C ALA A 110 -1.93 -29.96 -4.67
N VAL A 111 -0.69 -30.15 -4.16
CA VAL A 111 0.10 -29.07 -3.54
C VAL A 111 0.40 -27.96 -4.55
N GLN A 112 0.77 -28.30 -5.78
CA GLN A 112 1.01 -27.31 -6.84
C GLN A 112 -0.23 -26.44 -7.08
N SER A 113 -1.41 -27.05 -7.25
CA SER A 113 -2.67 -26.33 -7.46
C SER A 113 -3.04 -25.44 -6.27
N GLN A 114 -2.76 -25.91 -5.04
CA GLN A 114 -2.97 -25.09 -3.84
C GLN A 114 -2.04 -23.87 -3.83
N CYS A 115 -0.75 -24.05 -4.09
CA CYS A 115 0.20 -22.93 -4.14
C CYS A 115 -0.15 -21.93 -5.26
N GLU A 116 -0.66 -22.37 -6.40
CA GLU A 116 -1.14 -21.50 -7.47
C GLU A 116 -2.31 -20.64 -7.00
N SER A 117 -3.30 -21.24 -6.33
CA SER A 117 -4.44 -20.49 -5.77
C SER A 117 -4.01 -19.50 -4.68
N GLU A 118 -3.10 -19.89 -3.79
CA GLU A 118 -2.55 -19.01 -2.76
C GLU A 118 -1.79 -17.83 -3.39
N LEU A 119 -0.99 -18.08 -4.44
CA LEU A 119 -0.26 -17.03 -5.16
C LEU A 119 -1.22 -16.01 -5.79
N GLU A 120 -2.31 -16.45 -6.42
CA GLU A 120 -3.32 -15.55 -7.00
C GLU A 120 -3.97 -14.65 -5.94
N GLN A 121 -4.30 -15.21 -4.76
CA GLN A 121 -4.86 -14.45 -3.65
C GLN A 121 -3.88 -13.40 -3.13
N VAL A 122 -2.62 -13.78 -2.94
CA VAL A 122 -1.57 -12.88 -2.47
C VAL A 122 -1.25 -11.79 -3.50
N GLN A 123 -1.26 -12.10 -4.79
CA GLN A 123 -1.12 -11.11 -5.87
C GLN A 123 -2.24 -10.07 -5.83
N SER A 124 -3.48 -10.50 -5.60
CA SER A 124 -4.61 -9.60 -5.44
C SER A 124 -4.45 -8.69 -4.21
N ALA A 125 -4.00 -9.24 -3.08
CA ALA A 125 -3.74 -8.47 -1.86
C ALA A 125 -2.60 -7.44 -2.06
N ALA A 126 -1.53 -7.82 -2.74
CA ALA A 126 -0.42 -6.92 -3.06
C ALA A 126 -0.85 -5.77 -3.99
N ALA A 127 -1.71 -6.05 -4.97
CA ALA A 127 -2.29 -5.03 -5.86
C ALA A 127 -3.19 -4.06 -5.07
N THR A 128 -3.97 -4.54 -4.11
CA THR A 128 -4.78 -3.71 -3.21
C THR A 128 -3.89 -2.79 -2.36
N ALA A 129 -2.86 -3.33 -1.73
CA ALA A 129 -1.92 -2.55 -0.93
C ALA A 129 -1.20 -1.47 -1.76
N GLN A 130 -0.87 -1.76 -3.03
CA GLN A 130 -0.31 -0.75 -3.95
C GLN A 130 -1.32 0.36 -4.25
N THR A 131 -2.59 0.04 -4.44
CA THR A 131 -3.64 1.04 -4.66
C THR A 131 -3.81 1.94 -3.44
N GLU A 132 -3.87 1.36 -2.24
CA GLU A 132 -3.95 2.11 -0.99
C GLU A 132 -2.75 3.05 -0.78
N LEU A 133 -1.54 2.61 -1.16
CA LEU A 133 -0.36 3.47 -1.12
C LEU A 133 -0.48 4.65 -2.09
N ASN A 134 -0.94 4.42 -3.32
CA ASN A 134 -1.14 5.48 -4.30
C ASN A 134 -2.19 6.49 -3.81
N ASP A 135 -3.29 6.04 -3.22
CA ASP A 135 -4.34 6.88 -2.66
C ASP A 135 -3.82 7.71 -1.48
N ALA A 136 -3.02 7.11 -0.61
CA ALA A 136 -2.37 7.80 0.50
C ALA A 136 -1.40 8.89 0.00
N GLN A 137 -0.63 8.63 -1.06
CA GLN A 137 0.26 9.61 -1.70
C GLN A 137 -0.53 10.77 -2.31
N ALA A 138 -1.61 10.49 -3.02
CA ALA A 138 -2.48 11.51 -3.59
C ALA A 138 -3.13 12.37 -2.49
N SER A 139 -3.61 11.74 -1.42
CA SER A 139 -4.16 12.44 -0.25
C SER A 139 -3.12 13.34 0.41
N LEU A 140 -1.89 12.88 0.60
CA LEU A 140 -0.81 13.68 1.16
C LEU A 140 -0.54 14.92 0.30
N SER A 141 -0.45 14.77 -1.01
CA SER A 141 -0.21 15.88 -1.94
C SER A 141 -1.32 16.93 -1.85
N ALA A 142 -2.58 16.50 -1.79
CA ALA A 142 -3.72 17.42 -1.63
C ALA A 142 -3.68 18.17 -0.28
N LYS A 143 -3.28 17.49 0.81
CA LYS A 143 -3.17 18.13 2.13
C LYS A 143 -1.97 19.06 2.23
N GLN A 144 -0.87 18.77 1.54
CA GLN A 144 0.25 19.68 1.40
C GLN A 144 -0.17 20.98 0.70
N GLN A 145 -0.91 20.88 -0.40
CA GLN A 145 -1.41 22.06 -1.10
C GLN A 145 -2.37 22.88 -0.22
N ALA A 146 -3.30 22.23 0.47
CA ALA A 146 -4.20 22.91 1.39
C ALA A 146 -3.47 23.64 2.53
N ALA A 147 -2.40 23.08 3.05
CA ALA A 147 -1.57 23.74 4.08
C ALA A 147 -0.82 24.96 3.51
N LEU A 148 -0.34 24.89 2.27
CA LEU A 148 0.28 26.04 1.58
C LEU A 148 -0.75 27.17 1.31
N ASP A 149 -1.93 26.81 0.88
CA ASP A 149 -3.02 27.77 0.62
C ASP A 149 -3.44 28.46 1.93
N ALA A 150 -3.59 27.71 3.02
CA ALA A 150 -3.88 28.25 4.34
C ALA A 150 -2.75 29.17 4.87
N ALA A 151 -1.49 28.81 4.63
CA ALA A 151 -0.36 29.67 4.99
C ALA A 151 -0.35 30.98 4.18
N SER A 152 -0.71 30.95 2.90
CA SER A 152 -0.91 32.17 2.10
C SER A 152 -2.03 33.04 2.68
N GLY A 153 -3.16 32.43 3.07
CA GLY A 153 -4.26 33.15 3.71
C GLY A 153 -3.87 33.88 5.01
N VAL A 154 -2.96 33.30 5.79
CA VAL A 154 -2.41 34.02 6.98
C VAL A 154 -1.60 35.25 6.57
N ASN A 155 -0.74 35.13 5.54
CA ASN A 155 0.05 36.26 5.05
C ASN A 155 -0.83 37.36 4.48
N ASP A 156 -1.91 37.02 3.75
CA ASP A 156 -2.85 37.99 3.20
C ASP A 156 -3.63 38.72 4.33
N ALA A 157 -4.10 37.99 5.32
CA ALA A 157 -4.75 38.55 6.49
C ALA A 157 -3.82 39.46 7.33
N GLN A 158 -2.56 39.08 7.46
CA GLN A 158 -1.56 39.92 8.15
C GLN A 158 -1.29 41.21 7.37
N SER A 159 -1.17 41.13 6.04
CA SER A 159 -1.01 42.33 5.19
C SER A 159 -2.20 43.28 5.30
N ALA A 160 -3.42 42.74 5.38
CA ALA A 160 -4.62 43.54 5.59
C ALA A 160 -4.65 44.23 6.97
N LEU A 161 -4.17 43.53 8.01
CA LEU A 161 -4.04 44.10 9.35
C LEU A 161 -3.01 45.25 9.38
N ASP A 162 -1.87 45.08 8.72
CA ASP A 162 -0.83 46.10 8.64
C ASP A 162 -1.34 47.33 7.91
N ALA A 163 -2.12 47.18 6.83
CA ALA A 163 -2.79 48.27 6.11
C ALA A 163 -3.81 48.98 7.02
N ALA A 164 -4.66 48.23 7.71
CA ALA A 164 -5.67 48.81 8.63
C ALA A 164 -5.03 49.60 9.80
N ASN A 165 -3.91 49.14 10.31
CA ASN A 165 -3.15 49.88 11.34
C ASN A 165 -2.55 51.17 10.79
N SER A 166 -2.03 51.18 9.55
CA SER A 166 -1.52 52.37 8.89
C SER A 166 -2.63 53.40 8.66
N ASP A 167 -3.82 52.97 8.23
CA ASP A 167 -4.98 53.82 8.05
C ASP A 167 -5.47 54.44 9.38
N LEU A 168 -5.43 53.66 10.47
CA LEU A 168 -5.79 54.15 11.80
C LEU A 168 -4.82 55.24 12.26
N ASP A 169 -3.52 55.06 12.05
CA ASP A 169 -2.51 56.05 12.42
C ASP A 169 -2.66 57.34 11.60
N ALA A 170 -2.92 57.22 10.29
CA ALA A 170 -3.24 58.38 9.44
C ALA A 170 -4.51 59.13 9.92
N ALA A 171 -5.58 58.40 10.28
CA ALA A 171 -6.79 58.95 10.80
C ALA A 171 -6.60 59.68 12.16
N LYS A 172 -5.73 59.16 13.02
CA LYS A 172 -5.38 59.81 14.28
C LYS A 172 -4.58 61.10 14.08
N GLN A 173 -3.61 61.08 13.15
CA GLN A 173 -2.86 62.28 12.78
C GLN A 173 -3.75 63.37 12.21
N ALA A 174 -4.60 63.04 11.26
CA ALA A 174 -5.54 64.01 10.66
C ALA A 174 -6.57 64.58 11.63
N ASN A 175 -6.74 64.01 12.81
CA ASN A 175 -7.67 64.54 13.84
C ASN A 175 -6.93 65.29 14.94
N ALA A 176 -5.62 65.31 14.93
CA ALA A 176 -4.76 66.04 15.89
C ALA A 176 -4.33 67.40 15.38
N ASP A 177 -4.41 67.62 14.08
CA ASP A 177 -4.22 68.90 13.37
C ASP A 177 -5.57 69.69 13.29
#